data_ed164af5277d6337fa52d84144b3c7f6
#
_entry.id   ed164af5277d6337fa52d84144b3c7f6
#
_cell.length_a   1.000
_cell.length_b   1.000
_cell.length_c   1.000
_cell.angle_alpha   90.00
_cell.angle_beta   90.00
_cell.angle_gamma   90.00
#
_symmetry.space_group_name_H-M   'P 1'
#
loop_
_entity.id
_entity.type
_entity.pdbx_description
1 polymer ?
#
loop_
_entity_poly.entity_id
_entity_poly.type
_entity_poly.pdbx_seq_one_letter_code
_entity_poly.pdbx_strand_id
1 'polypeptide(L)'
;MPSWEFPAPEPISLQVRIPAGDIAVSATATQTATVTLDGSDRTLAATRVEFEDGTLSIVVPDQSGLVRDGSLDAVVELPEGSSCRVSTASADFQGTGELGALDVHTASGEVSAERVSGPVRIDTASGDVSVDTAAEAQVETASGDVRIGQASAGVTVRTASGDVRIEAASGRRTDVKAASGDISVGVAPGIGVYLELSSLSGTVSSALEPGEETEAADMTLYCRSISGDVQVSRAA
;
A
#
# COMPACT_ATOMS: atom_id res chain seq x y z
N MET A 1 9.43 26.84 -5.64
CA MET A 1 8.68 25.86 -4.85
C MET A 1 7.77 26.61 -3.87
N PRO A 2 6.48 26.69 -4.12
CA PRO A 2 5.52 27.21 -3.13
C PRO A 2 5.40 26.24 -1.96
N SER A 3 5.20 26.79 -0.76
CA SER A 3 5.04 26.02 0.47
C SER A 3 3.91 26.58 1.32
N TRP A 4 3.18 25.70 1.97
CA TRP A 4 2.09 26.03 2.87
C TRP A 4 2.31 25.32 4.19
N GLU A 5 1.85 25.94 5.26
CA GLU A 5 1.90 25.40 6.61
C GLU A 5 0.54 25.61 7.29
N PHE A 6 0.01 24.53 7.88
CA PHE A 6 -1.29 24.52 8.53
C PHE A 6 -1.15 23.97 9.95
N PRO A 7 -1.74 24.61 10.96
CA PRO A 7 -1.80 24.04 12.30
C PRO A 7 -2.59 22.73 12.29
N ALA A 8 -1.97 21.64 12.73
CA ALA A 8 -2.56 20.31 12.79
C ALA A 8 -2.10 19.60 14.07
N PRO A 9 -2.66 19.94 15.24
CA PRO A 9 -2.26 19.38 16.53
C PRO A 9 -2.69 17.91 16.70
N GLU A 10 -3.61 17.44 15.87
CA GLU A 10 -4.12 16.07 15.83
C GLU A 10 -3.88 15.44 14.43
N PRO A 11 -3.92 14.10 14.32
CA PRO A 11 -3.85 13.44 13.02
C PRO A 11 -4.93 13.94 12.06
N ILE A 12 -4.57 14.14 10.81
CA ILE A 12 -5.44 14.68 9.76
C ILE A 12 -5.66 13.69 8.62
N SER A 13 -6.55 14.04 7.70
CA SER A 13 -6.74 13.31 6.45
C SER A 13 -6.07 14.07 5.30
N LEU A 14 -5.12 13.44 4.62
CA LEU A 14 -4.53 13.95 3.38
C LEU A 14 -5.26 13.37 2.18
N GLN A 15 -5.66 14.23 1.25
CA GLN A 15 -6.22 13.84 -0.05
C GLN A 15 -5.38 14.45 -1.16
N VAL A 16 -4.75 13.59 -1.96
CA VAL A 16 -3.93 14.00 -3.11
C VAL A 16 -4.59 13.50 -4.39
N ARG A 17 -4.81 14.42 -5.32
CA ARG A 17 -5.25 14.08 -6.68
C ARG A 17 -4.39 14.83 -7.68
N ILE A 18 -3.41 14.13 -8.24
CA ILE A 18 -2.48 14.67 -9.25
C ILE A 18 -2.38 13.69 -10.42
N PRO A 19 -2.12 14.16 -11.64
CA PRO A 19 -2.01 13.27 -12.79
C PRO A 19 -0.72 12.47 -12.81
N ALA A 20 0.41 13.09 -12.47
CA ALA A 20 1.75 12.49 -12.51
C ALA A 20 2.72 13.25 -11.60
N GLY A 21 3.84 12.63 -11.24
CA GLY A 21 4.93 13.19 -10.42
C GLY A 21 5.29 12.28 -9.26
N ASP A 22 5.90 12.83 -8.24
CA ASP A 22 6.30 12.11 -7.04
C ASP A 22 5.54 12.65 -5.81
N ILE A 23 5.04 11.75 -4.98
CA ILE A 23 4.32 12.08 -3.75
C ILE A 23 5.11 11.49 -2.58
N ALA A 24 5.81 12.33 -1.85
CA ALA A 24 6.52 11.96 -0.63
C ALA A 24 5.75 12.46 0.60
N VAL A 25 5.30 11.55 1.45
CA VAL A 25 4.59 11.84 2.68
C VAL A 25 5.40 11.36 3.86
N SER A 26 5.67 12.25 4.82
CA SER A 26 6.36 11.92 6.06
C SER A 26 5.45 12.16 7.26
N ALA A 27 5.12 11.09 7.98
CA ALA A 27 4.38 11.18 9.24
C ALA A 27 5.37 11.28 10.42
N THR A 28 5.34 12.40 11.12
CA THR A 28 6.29 12.72 12.18
C THR A 28 5.58 13.26 13.43
N ALA A 29 6.29 13.33 14.55
CA ALA A 29 5.75 13.91 15.80
C ALA A 29 5.64 15.44 15.71
N THR A 30 4.97 15.95 14.69
CA THR A 30 4.72 17.37 14.45
C THR A 30 3.30 17.77 14.87
N GLN A 31 3.06 19.06 15.04
CA GLN A 31 1.73 19.65 15.25
C GLN A 31 1.32 20.58 14.10
N THR A 32 2.03 20.44 12.98
CA THR A 32 1.78 21.22 11.77
C THR A 32 1.80 20.30 10.56
N ALA A 33 0.94 20.57 9.59
CA ALA A 33 1.01 19.96 8.28
C ALA A 33 1.72 20.92 7.33
N THR A 34 2.76 20.45 6.65
CA THR A 34 3.47 21.25 5.65
C THR A 34 3.33 20.62 4.27
N VAL A 35 3.21 21.44 3.26
CA VAL A 35 3.14 21.04 1.87
C VAL A 35 4.15 21.86 1.07
N THR A 36 5.00 21.20 0.35
CA THR A 36 5.90 21.83 -0.63
C THR A 36 5.65 21.20 -2.00
N LEU A 37 5.40 22.04 -2.99
CA LEU A 37 5.12 21.58 -4.35
C LEU A 37 6.23 22.05 -5.30
N ASP A 38 6.61 21.18 -6.24
CA ASP A 38 7.47 21.48 -7.35
C ASP A 38 6.83 21.04 -8.67
N GLY A 39 6.98 21.86 -9.69
CA GLY A 39 6.39 21.60 -10.98
C GLY A 39 6.46 22.84 -11.88
N SER A 40 5.91 22.74 -13.07
CA SER A 40 5.83 23.88 -13.97
C SER A 40 4.96 25.01 -13.38
N ASP A 41 5.28 26.28 -13.69
CA ASP A 41 4.49 27.43 -13.25
C ASP A 41 3.00 27.28 -13.56
N ARG A 42 2.69 26.64 -14.68
CA ARG A 42 1.33 26.39 -15.11
C ARG A 42 0.63 25.34 -14.25
N THR A 43 1.32 24.24 -13.92
CA THR A 43 0.80 23.19 -13.04
C THR A 43 0.59 23.75 -11.64
N LEU A 44 1.59 24.46 -11.10
CA LEU A 44 1.51 25.10 -9.80
C LEU A 44 0.35 26.10 -9.70
N ALA A 45 0.16 26.94 -10.74
CA ALA A 45 -0.94 27.91 -10.77
C ALA A 45 -2.33 27.26 -10.88
N ALA A 46 -2.42 26.02 -11.41
CA ALA A 46 -3.66 25.27 -11.48
C ALA A 46 -3.95 24.47 -10.23
N THR A 47 -2.91 24.15 -9.44
CA THR A 47 -3.03 23.31 -8.24
C THR A 47 -3.75 24.06 -7.12
N ARG A 48 -4.67 23.39 -6.46
CA ARG A 48 -5.36 23.88 -5.26
C ARG A 48 -4.83 23.14 -4.05
N VAL A 49 -4.47 23.90 -3.02
CA VAL A 49 -4.09 23.38 -1.71
C VAL A 49 -5.04 24.02 -0.70
N GLU A 50 -5.85 23.21 -0.05
CA GLU A 50 -6.90 23.65 0.86
C GLU A 50 -6.84 22.80 2.14
N PHE A 51 -7.03 23.44 3.29
CA PHE A 51 -7.11 22.75 4.57
C PHE A 51 -8.41 23.15 5.27
N GLU A 52 -9.35 22.22 5.34
CA GLU A 52 -10.66 22.43 5.96
C GLU A 52 -11.07 21.19 6.76
N ASP A 53 -11.65 21.40 7.94
CA ASP A 53 -12.20 20.34 8.80
C ASP A 53 -11.26 19.14 9.03
N GLY A 54 -9.95 19.41 9.24
CA GLY A 54 -8.94 18.37 9.43
C GLY A 54 -8.58 17.60 8.17
N THR A 55 -8.99 18.09 6.99
CA THR A 55 -8.65 17.52 5.70
C THR A 55 -7.76 18.46 4.91
N LEU A 56 -6.57 17.98 4.54
CA LEU A 56 -5.63 18.65 3.66
C LEU A 56 -5.81 18.10 2.25
N SER A 57 -6.25 18.94 1.32
CA SER A 57 -6.50 18.56 -0.08
C SER A 57 -5.47 19.19 -1.00
N ILE A 58 -4.83 18.37 -1.84
CA ILE A 58 -3.93 18.80 -2.92
C ILE A 58 -4.51 18.28 -4.24
N VAL A 59 -5.04 19.18 -5.05
CA VAL A 59 -5.77 18.77 -6.26
C VAL A 59 -5.28 19.57 -7.46
N VAL A 60 -4.82 18.84 -8.49
CA VAL A 60 -4.69 19.38 -9.84
C VAL A 60 -6.00 19.12 -10.57
N PRO A 61 -6.81 20.14 -10.88
CA PRO A 61 -8.09 19.94 -11.54
C PRO A 61 -7.93 19.29 -12.91
N ASP A 62 -8.79 18.33 -13.21
CA ASP A 62 -8.88 17.73 -14.55
C ASP A 62 -9.52 18.74 -15.52
N GLN A 63 -8.70 19.66 -16.02
CA GLN A 63 -9.13 20.57 -17.08
C GLN A 63 -8.82 19.91 -18.42
N SER A 64 -9.87 19.34 -19.00
CA SER A 64 -9.83 18.75 -20.34
C SER A 64 -9.09 19.69 -21.32
N GLY A 65 -7.84 19.36 -21.64
CA GLY A 65 -7.01 19.99 -22.66
C GLY A 65 -5.89 20.91 -22.20
N LEU A 66 -5.74 21.27 -20.93
CA LEU A 66 -4.76 22.30 -20.52
C LEU A 66 -3.57 21.79 -19.69
N VAL A 67 -3.67 20.66 -19.01
CA VAL A 67 -2.58 20.08 -18.20
C VAL A 67 -2.47 18.58 -18.50
N ARG A 68 -2.19 18.23 -19.76
CA ARG A 68 -2.02 16.82 -20.16
C ARG A 68 -0.64 16.26 -19.82
N ASP A 69 0.35 17.11 -19.60
CA ASP A 69 1.75 16.72 -19.40
C ASP A 69 2.39 17.39 -18.15
N GLY A 70 1.58 17.78 -17.17
CA GLY A 70 2.08 18.44 -15.96
C GLY A 70 2.42 17.46 -14.87
N SER A 71 3.70 17.12 -14.68
CA SER A 71 4.19 16.52 -13.46
C SER A 71 4.09 17.52 -12.29
N LEU A 72 3.72 17.02 -11.13
CA LEU A 72 3.72 17.77 -9.87
C LEU A 72 4.33 16.90 -8.78
N ASP A 73 5.45 17.34 -8.24
CA ASP A 73 6.06 16.69 -7.11
C ASP A 73 5.55 17.34 -5.82
N ALA A 74 5.07 16.52 -4.91
CA ALA A 74 4.50 16.95 -3.65
C ALA A 74 5.26 16.32 -2.47
N VAL A 75 5.85 17.17 -1.64
CA VAL A 75 6.45 16.77 -0.37
C VAL A 75 5.55 17.26 0.76
N VAL A 76 5.04 16.32 1.55
CA VAL A 76 4.06 16.59 2.60
C VAL A 76 4.55 16.02 3.93
N GLU A 77 4.59 16.85 4.95
CA GLU A 77 4.83 16.41 6.33
C GLU A 77 3.54 16.52 7.14
N LEU A 78 3.21 15.47 7.89
CA LEU A 78 1.96 15.33 8.62
C LEU A 78 2.22 14.86 10.05
N PRO A 79 1.28 15.10 10.98
CA PRO A 79 1.27 14.43 12.27
C PRO A 79 1.19 12.91 12.13
N GLU A 80 1.89 12.18 13.01
CA GLU A 80 1.78 10.71 13.09
C GLU A 80 0.32 10.26 13.23
N GLY A 81 -0.02 9.12 12.64
CA GLY A 81 -1.39 8.60 12.64
C GLY A 81 -2.33 9.26 11.61
N SER A 82 -1.84 10.20 10.81
CA SER A 82 -2.63 10.81 9.73
C SER A 82 -2.94 9.80 8.62
N SER A 83 -4.13 9.91 8.05
CA SER A 83 -4.57 9.03 6.95
C SER A 83 -4.28 9.67 5.61
N CYS A 84 -3.90 8.84 4.61
CA CYS A 84 -3.60 9.30 3.26
C CYS A 84 -4.52 8.64 2.24
N ARG A 85 -5.13 9.45 1.37
CA ARG A 85 -5.82 9.01 0.17
C ARG A 85 -5.19 9.65 -1.05
N VAL A 86 -4.70 8.82 -1.96
CA VAL A 86 -4.00 9.23 -3.17
C VAL A 86 -4.72 8.70 -4.40
N SER A 87 -4.96 9.57 -5.37
CA SER A 87 -5.50 9.20 -6.68
C SER A 87 -4.66 9.83 -7.76
N THR A 88 -4.01 9.02 -8.56
CA THR A 88 -3.09 9.46 -9.60
C THR A 88 -3.21 8.60 -10.85
N ALA A 89 -2.75 9.09 -11.99
CA ALA A 89 -2.61 8.26 -13.16
C ALA A 89 -1.20 7.63 -13.22
N SER A 90 -0.16 8.41 -12.88
CA SER A 90 1.22 7.93 -12.97
C SER A 90 2.11 8.78 -12.04
N ALA A 91 2.01 8.52 -10.76
CA ALA A 91 2.90 9.10 -9.76
C ALA A 91 3.36 8.02 -8.81
N ASP A 92 4.61 8.13 -8.39
CA ASP A 92 5.14 7.29 -7.33
C ASP A 92 4.71 7.84 -5.97
N PHE A 93 4.38 6.93 -5.05
CA PHE A 93 4.00 7.28 -3.68
C PHE A 93 5.00 6.69 -2.70
N GLN A 94 5.54 7.54 -1.85
CA GLN A 94 6.39 7.13 -0.73
C GLN A 94 5.83 7.66 0.58
N GLY A 95 5.48 6.75 1.49
CA GLY A 95 5.04 7.05 2.85
C GLY A 95 6.08 6.62 3.88
N THR A 96 6.59 7.55 4.67
CA THR A 96 7.54 7.30 5.76
C THR A 96 6.93 7.63 7.12
N GLY A 97 7.43 7.00 8.18
CA GLY A 97 6.87 7.15 9.52
C GLY A 97 5.61 6.31 9.72
N GLU A 98 4.75 6.70 10.68
CA GLU A 98 3.53 5.96 11.02
C GLU A 98 2.29 6.65 10.48
N LEU A 99 1.72 6.09 9.42
CA LEU A 99 0.44 6.51 8.85
C LEU A 99 -0.72 5.80 9.56
N GLY A 100 -1.87 6.46 9.67
CA GLY A 100 -3.09 5.90 10.24
C GLY A 100 -3.77 4.93 9.28
N ALA A 101 -4.09 5.38 8.08
CA ALA A 101 -4.64 4.57 7.00
C ALA A 101 -4.06 5.00 5.66
N LEU A 102 -4.00 4.07 4.70
CA LEU A 102 -3.49 4.35 3.37
C LEU A 102 -4.44 3.81 2.30
N ASP A 103 -4.89 4.69 1.41
CA ASP A 103 -5.79 4.36 0.29
C ASP A 103 -5.20 4.95 -1.01
N VAL A 104 -4.62 4.11 -1.87
CA VAL A 104 -3.94 4.53 -3.10
C VAL A 104 -4.61 3.91 -4.32
N HIS A 105 -4.98 4.78 -5.25
CA HIS A 105 -5.46 4.39 -6.56
C HIS A 105 -4.56 4.99 -7.63
N THR A 106 -3.88 4.15 -8.39
CA THR A 106 -2.99 4.59 -9.48
C THR A 106 -3.16 3.71 -10.71
N ALA A 107 -2.89 4.25 -11.89
CA ALA A 107 -2.78 3.40 -13.06
C ALA A 107 -1.36 2.87 -13.25
N SER A 108 -0.35 3.69 -12.92
CA SER A 108 1.05 3.25 -12.88
C SER A 108 1.84 4.12 -11.90
N GLY A 109 2.84 3.54 -11.30
CA GLY A 109 3.67 4.16 -10.27
C GLY A 109 3.96 3.18 -9.14
N GLU A 110 5.12 3.31 -8.57
CA GLU A 110 5.51 2.52 -7.41
C GLU A 110 4.82 3.07 -6.15
N VAL A 111 4.38 2.15 -5.28
CA VAL A 111 3.78 2.51 -4.00
C VAL A 111 4.61 1.91 -2.88
N SER A 112 5.20 2.75 -2.05
CA SER A 112 5.96 2.32 -0.90
C SER A 112 5.48 2.97 0.40
N ALA A 113 5.35 2.19 1.48
CA ALA A 113 4.99 2.67 2.81
C ALA A 113 5.74 1.91 3.90
N GLU A 114 6.27 2.64 4.90
CA GLU A 114 6.96 2.02 6.03
C GLU A 114 5.97 1.38 7.03
N ARG A 115 5.18 2.17 7.70
CA ARG A 115 4.23 1.69 8.72
C ARG A 115 2.85 2.29 8.54
N VAL A 116 1.85 1.42 8.56
CA VAL A 116 0.45 1.83 8.53
C VAL A 116 -0.28 1.12 9.67
N SER A 117 -0.69 1.86 10.68
CA SER A 117 -1.36 1.32 11.87
C SER A 117 -2.81 0.90 11.63
N GLY A 118 -3.44 1.44 10.61
CA GLY A 118 -4.79 1.09 10.16
C GLY A 118 -4.81 0.27 8.87
N PRO A 119 -5.93 0.33 8.13
CA PRO A 119 -6.07 -0.39 6.87
C PRO A 119 -5.23 0.22 5.75
N VAL A 120 -4.64 -0.66 4.94
CA VAL A 120 -4.00 -0.36 3.66
C VAL A 120 -4.89 -0.87 2.54
N ARG A 121 -5.23 -0.01 1.60
CA ARG A 121 -5.87 -0.37 0.35
C ARG A 121 -5.10 0.22 -0.82
N ILE A 122 -4.67 -0.64 -1.74
CA ILE A 122 -3.92 -0.24 -2.92
C ILE A 122 -4.53 -0.92 -4.14
N ASP A 123 -4.98 -0.10 -5.09
CA ASP A 123 -5.48 -0.53 -6.38
C ASP A 123 -4.59 0.09 -7.47
N THR A 124 -3.84 -0.74 -8.20
CA THR A 124 -2.96 -0.29 -9.29
C THR A 124 -3.14 -1.16 -10.54
N ALA A 125 -2.91 -0.59 -11.71
CA ALA A 125 -2.84 -1.42 -12.91
C ALA A 125 -1.41 -1.88 -13.20
N SER A 126 -0.41 -1.06 -12.85
CA SER A 126 1.01 -1.37 -13.06
C SER A 126 1.83 -0.63 -12.03
N GLY A 127 2.81 -1.28 -11.48
CA GLY A 127 3.74 -0.73 -10.49
C GLY A 127 3.89 -1.66 -9.29
N ASP A 128 5.06 -1.61 -8.71
CA ASP A 128 5.37 -2.44 -7.56
C ASP A 128 4.79 -1.83 -6.28
N VAL A 129 4.38 -2.70 -5.38
CA VAL A 129 3.81 -2.32 -4.09
C VAL A 129 4.68 -2.88 -2.98
N SER A 130 5.17 -2.02 -2.10
CA SER A 130 5.95 -2.39 -0.92
C SER A 130 5.39 -1.75 0.34
N VAL A 131 4.97 -2.56 1.30
CA VAL A 131 4.51 -2.10 2.62
C VAL A 131 5.26 -2.87 3.69
N ASP A 132 6.08 -2.18 4.50
CA ASP A 132 6.89 -2.88 5.50
C ASP A 132 6.06 -3.40 6.66
N THR A 133 5.13 -2.59 7.18
CA THR A 133 4.24 -3.02 8.28
C THR A 133 2.84 -2.47 8.08
N ALA A 134 1.84 -3.35 8.16
CA ALA A 134 0.44 -2.98 8.12
C ALA A 134 -0.37 -3.72 9.20
N ALA A 135 -1.45 -3.13 9.68
CA ALA A 135 -2.43 -3.88 10.43
C ALA A 135 -3.20 -4.81 9.48
N GLU A 136 -3.85 -4.26 8.49
CA GLU A 136 -4.59 -4.97 7.45
C GLU A 136 -4.16 -4.46 6.07
N ALA A 137 -3.97 -5.36 5.10
CA ALA A 137 -3.59 -4.99 3.74
C ALA A 137 -4.50 -5.63 2.69
N GLN A 138 -5.06 -4.79 1.82
CA GLN A 138 -5.75 -5.19 0.61
C GLN A 138 -5.03 -4.58 -0.59
N VAL A 139 -4.49 -5.42 -1.46
CA VAL A 139 -3.75 -5.00 -2.66
C VAL A 139 -4.34 -5.68 -3.88
N GLU A 140 -4.72 -4.89 -4.87
CA GLU A 140 -5.16 -5.37 -6.18
C GLU A 140 -4.27 -4.75 -7.25
N THR A 141 -3.61 -5.58 -8.06
CA THR A 141 -2.77 -5.12 -9.18
C THR A 141 -3.01 -5.97 -10.42
N ALA A 142 -2.84 -5.39 -11.60
CA ALA A 142 -2.81 -6.20 -12.81
C ALA A 142 -1.38 -6.65 -13.15
N SER A 143 -0.38 -5.80 -12.88
CA SER A 143 1.03 -6.13 -13.10
C SER A 143 1.91 -5.41 -12.09
N GLY A 144 2.88 -6.10 -11.56
CA GLY A 144 3.83 -5.59 -10.57
C GLY A 144 3.94 -6.52 -9.37
N ASP A 145 5.06 -6.47 -8.73
CA ASP A 145 5.34 -7.29 -7.57
C ASP A 145 4.74 -6.67 -6.30
N VAL A 146 4.27 -7.52 -5.41
CA VAL A 146 3.69 -7.11 -4.13
C VAL A 146 4.52 -7.65 -2.99
N ARG A 147 5.08 -6.75 -2.19
CA ARG A 147 5.82 -7.07 -0.98
C ARG A 147 5.11 -6.50 0.25
N ILE A 148 4.81 -7.37 1.20
CA ILE A 148 4.31 -7.00 2.52
C ILE A 148 5.26 -7.60 3.56
N GLY A 149 5.90 -6.76 4.38
CA GLY A 149 6.81 -7.21 5.42
C GLY A 149 6.03 -7.89 6.55
N GLN A 150 5.28 -7.14 7.34
CA GLN A 150 4.50 -7.67 8.45
C GLN A 150 3.03 -7.27 8.34
N ALA A 151 2.13 -8.23 8.58
CA ALA A 151 0.70 -7.96 8.65
C ALA A 151 0.08 -8.64 9.87
N SER A 152 -0.60 -7.85 10.74
CA SER A 152 -1.07 -8.32 12.04
C SER A 152 -2.55 -8.71 12.09
N ALA A 153 -3.41 -8.22 11.21
CA ALA A 153 -4.84 -8.53 11.21
C ALA A 153 -5.27 -9.39 10.02
N GLY A 154 -4.96 -9.01 8.81
CA GLY A 154 -5.32 -9.78 7.62
C GLY A 154 -4.67 -9.28 6.36
N VAL A 155 -4.53 -10.17 5.36
CA VAL A 155 -3.98 -9.83 4.06
C VAL A 155 -4.86 -10.37 2.95
N THR A 156 -5.18 -9.53 1.98
CA THR A 156 -5.81 -9.93 0.72
C THR A 156 -5.00 -9.36 -0.43
N VAL A 157 -4.42 -10.22 -1.27
CA VAL A 157 -3.69 -9.81 -2.46
C VAL A 157 -4.28 -10.48 -3.69
N ARG A 158 -4.51 -9.69 -4.72
CA ARG A 158 -4.92 -10.18 -6.05
C ARG A 158 -4.02 -9.56 -7.11
N THR A 159 -3.37 -10.41 -7.89
CA THR A 159 -2.57 -9.98 -9.05
C THR A 159 -2.89 -10.81 -10.29
N ALA A 160 -2.82 -10.20 -11.46
CA ALA A 160 -2.84 -10.98 -12.69
C ALA A 160 -1.41 -11.41 -13.08
N SER A 161 -0.40 -10.55 -12.87
CA SER A 161 1.01 -10.90 -13.14
C SER A 161 1.90 -10.20 -12.12
N GLY A 162 2.87 -10.92 -11.60
CA GLY A 162 3.83 -10.44 -10.61
C GLY A 162 3.91 -11.36 -9.40
N ASP A 163 5.03 -11.31 -8.74
CA ASP A 163 5.28 -12.13 -7.57
C ASP A 163 4.68 -11.50 -6.30
N VAL A 164 4.19 -12.34 -5.42
CA VAL A 164 3.65 -11.91 -4.13
C VAL A 164 4.50 -12.46 -3.00
N ARG A 165 5.06 -11.56 -2.21
CA ARG A 165 5.85 -11.91 -1.04
C ARG A 165 5.28 -11.28 0.23
N ILE A 166 4.91 -12.11 1.18
CA ILE A 166 4.51 -11.71 2.54
C ILE A 166 5.53 -12.31 3.50
N GLU A 167 6.27 -11.45 4.24
CA GLU A 167 7.36 -11.95 5.08
C GLU A 167 6.85 -12.54 6.39
N ALA A 168 5.88 -11.88 7.05
CA ALA A 168 5.30 -12.38 8.29
C ALA A 168 3.82 -12.03 8.41
N ALA A 169 2.96 -13.00 8.16
CA ALA A 169 1.53 -12.89 8.40
C ALA A 169 1.19 -13.46 9.78
N SER A 170 0.43 -12.70 10.57
CA SER A 170 -0.04 -13.12 11.90
C SER A 170 -1.55 -12.95 12.10
N GLY A 171 -2.26 -12.40 11.10
CA GLY A 171 -3.69 -12.20 11.15
C GLY A 171 -4.51 -13.48 10.97
N ARG A 172 -5.81 -13.39 11.24
CA ARG A 172 -6.72 -14.54 11.15
C ARG A 172 -6.90 -15.09 9.75
N ARG A 173 -6.73 -14.25 8.72
CA ARG A 173 -6.95 -14.64 7.33
C ARG A 173 -5.92 -14.00 6.42
N THR A 174 -5.34 -14.83 5.56
CA THR A 174 -4.51 -14.40 4.43
C THR A 174 -5.05 -15.06 3.17
N ASP A 175 -5.42 -14.28 2.16
CA ASP A 175 -5.98 -14.73 0.87
C ASP A 175 -5.14 -14.13 -0.26
N VAL A 176 -4.35 -14.96 -0.93
CA VAL A 176 -3.48 -14.53 -2.04
C VAL A 176 -3.87 -15.25 -3.32
N LYS A 177 -4.14 -14.48 -4.36
CA LYS A 177 -4.49 -14.99 -5.69
C LYS A 177 -3.63 -14.35 -6.75
N ALA A 178 -2.93 -15.17 -7.51
CA ALA A 178 -2.18 -14.78 -8.70
C ALA A 178 -2.68 -15.56 -9.92
N ALA A 179 -2.69 -14.93 -11.09
CA ALA A 179 -2.87 -15.70 -12.31
C ALA A 179 -1.49 -16.16 -12.84
N SER A 180 -0.47 -15.29 -12.75
CA SER A 180 0.91 -15.65 -13.10
C SER A 180 1.87 -14.99 -12.11
N GLY A 181 2.80 -15.76 -11.60
CA GLY A 181 3.79 -15.31 -10.61
C GLY A 181 3.85 -16.23 -9.39
N ASP A 182 4.93 -16.13 -8.68
CA ASP A 182 5.20 -16.94 -7.50
C ASP A 182 4.60 -16.31 -6.25
N ILE A 183 4.10 -17.15 -5.36
CA ILE A 183 3.53 -16.74 -4.07
C ILE A 183 4.41 -17.27 -2.95
N SER A 184 4.97 -16.38 -2.16
CA SER A 184 5.77 -16.72 -0.97
C SER A 184 5.16 -16.08 0.28
N VAL A 185 4.76 -16.92 1.24
CA VAL A 185 4.16 -16.44 2.50
C VAL A 185 4.91 -16.99 3.70
N GLY A 186 5.43 -16.07 4.51
CA GLY A 186 5.92 -16.35 5.86
C GLY A 186 4.79 -16.26 6.87
N VAL A 187 4.69 -17.24 7.75
CA VAL A 187 3.75 -17.22 8.88
C VAL A 187 4.51 -16.93 10.17
N ALA A 188 4.04 -16.00 10.95
CA ALA A 188 4.66 -15.65 12.23
C ALA A 188 4.79 -16.88 13.16
N PRO A 189 5.84 -16.96 13.99
CA PRO A 189 6.05 -18.08 14.90
C PRO A 189 4.89 -18.27 15.88
N GLY A 190 4.59 -19.53 16.23
CA GLY A 190 3.61 -19.86 17.26
C GLY A 190 2.15 -19.82 16.82
N ILE A 191 1.86 -19.56 15.54
CA ILE A 191 0.50 -19.52 15.00
C ILE A 191 0.15 -20.85 14.36
N GLY A 192 -0.97 -21.44 14.78
CA GLY A 192 -1.58 -22.60 14.14
C GLY A 192 -2.27 -22.19 12.83
N VAL A 193 -1.98 -22.90 11.71
CA VAL A 193 -2.44 -22.49 10.40
C VAL A 193 -3.21 -23.59 9.69
N TYR A 194 -4.40 -23.26 9.21
CA TYR A 194 -5.09 -24.06 8.20
C TYR A 194 -4.66 -23.59 6.81
N LEU A 195 -4.12 -24.50 6.00
CA LEU A 195 -3.58 -24.23 4.67
C LEU A 195 -4.51 -24.73 3.57
N GLU A 196 -4.83 -23.85 2.63
CA GLU A 196 -5.43 -24.21 1.35
C GLU A 196 -4.57 -23.63 0.23
N LEU A 197 -3.67 -24.45 -0.29
CA LEU A 197 -2.68 -24.07 -1.29
C LEU A 197 -2.99 -24.78 -2.60
N SER A 198 -2.96 -24.05 -3.71
CA SER A 198 -3.15 -24.65 -5.04
C SER A 198 -2.39 -23.89 -6.11
N SER A 199 -1.77 -24.65 -7.04
CA SER A 199 -1.27 -24.14 -8.31
C SER A 199 -1.73 -25.08 -9.42
N LEU A 200 -2.14 -24.53 -10.56
CA LEU A 200 -2.52 -25.35 -11.70
C LEU A 200 -1.27 -25.78 -12.52
N SER A 201 -0.28 -24.90 -12.60
CA SER A 201 1.00 -25.16 -13.27
C SER A 201 2.11 -24.53 -12.44
N GLY A 202 2.73 -25.35 -11.60
CA GLY A 202 3.78 -24.96 -10.64
C GLY A 202 3.83 -25.91 -9.46
N THR A 203 4.80 -25.67 -8.60
CA THR A 203 5.05 -26.48 -7.41
C THR A 203 4.36 -25.84 -6.21
N VAL A 204 3.72 -26.65 -5.37
CA VAL A 204 3.19 -26.21 -4.09
C VAL A 204 4.02 -26.84 -2.97
N SER A 205 4.58 -26.03 -2.12
CA SER A 205 5.43 -26.47 -1.00
C SER A 205 5.07 -25.77 0.31
N SER A 206 5.14 -26.50 1.41
CA SER A 206 5.01 -25.96 2.76
C SER A 206 6.13 -26.50 3.64
N ALA A 207 6.83 -25.59 4.31
CA ALA A 207 7.82 -25.92 5.32
C ALA A 207 7.26 -25.80 6.75
N LEU A 208 5.93 -25.72 6.90
CA LEU A 208 5.28 -25.75 8.21
C LEU A 208 5.17 -27.19 8.69
N GLU A 209 5.51 -27.41 9.95
CA GLU A 209 5.31 -28.74 10.56
C GLU A 209 3.81 -29.00 10.74
N PRO A 210 3.35 -30.25 10.50
CA PRO A 210 1.97 -30.62 10.80
C PRO A 210 1.69 -30.43 12.29
N GLY A 211 0.67 -29.64 12.62
CA GLY A 211 0.18 -29.53 13.98
C GLY A 211 -0.67 -30.74 14.38
N GLU A 212 -0.88 -30.95 15.68
CA GLU A 212 -1.83 -31.96 16.14
C GLU A 212 -3.27 -31.56 15.75
N GLU A 213 -4.05 -32.51 15.24
CA GLU A 213 -5.41 -32.30 14.67
C GLU A 213 -6.46 -31.75 15.66
N THR A 214 -6.09 -31.45 16.89
CA THR A 214 -7.02 -31.14 18.00
C THR A 214 -7.17 -29.65 18.30
N GLU A 215 -6.35 -28.76 17.75
CA GLU A 215 -6.46 -27.33 17.99
C GLU A 215 -7.08 -26.60 16.80
N ALA A 216 -8.05 -25.73 17.09
CA ALA A 216 -8.59 -24.82 16.07
C ALA A 216 -7.45 -23.95 15.55
N ALA A 217 -7.28 -23.89 14.22
CA ALA A 217 -6.28 -23.04 13.62
C ALA A 217 -6.56 -21.57 13.95
N ASP A 218 -5.52 -20.86 14.37
CA ASP A 218 -5.61 -19.40 14.65
C ASP A 218 -5.74 -18.58 13.36
N MET A 219 -5.20 -19.13 12.27
CA MET A 219 -5.09 -18.47 10.97
C MET A 219 -5.57 -19.40 9.85
N THR A 220 -6.24 -18.84 8.87
CA THR A 220 -6.53 -19.49 7.60
C THR A 220 -5.75 -18.83 6.48
N LEU A 221 -4.95 -19.63 5.76
CA LEU A 221 -4.12 -19.18 4.64
C LEU A 221 -4.60 -19.82 3.34
N TYR A 222 -5.10 -18.99 2.43
CA TYR A 222 -5.49 -19.39 1.08
C TYR A 222 -4.50 -18.81 0.07
N CYS A 223 -3.78 -19.66 -0.65
CA CYS A 223 -2.91 -19.25 -1.74
C CYS A 223 -3.29 -20.01 -3.01
N ARG A 224 -3.57 -19.26 -4.07
CA ARG A 224 -3.90 -19.84 -5.38
C ARG A 224 -3.13 -19.14 -6.49
N SER A 225 -2.38 -19.92 -7.28
CA SER A 225 -1.81 -19.48 -8.54
C SER A 225 -2.36 -20.31 -9.70
N ILE A 226 -2.44 -19.73 -10.91
CA ILE A 226 -2.69 -20.53 -12.11
C ILE A 226 -1.36 -20.97 -12.69
N SER A 227 -0.35 -20.09 -12.73
CA SER A 227 1.00 -20.43 -13.20
C SER A 227 2.03 -19.76 -12.28
N GLY A 228 2.81 -20.57 -11.59
CA GLY A 228 3.82 -20.15 -10.63
C GLY A 228 3.84 -21.05 -9.39
N ASP A 229 4.89 -20.95 -8.64
CA ASP A 229 5.12 -21.74 -7.45
C ASP A 229 4.44 -21.09 -6.22
N VAL A 230 3.95 -21.92 -5.30
CA VAL A 230 3.38 -21.47 -4.02
C VAL A 230 4.21 -22.04 -2.89
N GLN A 231 4.84 -21.16 -2.13
CA GLN A 231 5.68 -21.51 -1.00
C GLN A 231 5.17 -20.90 0.31
N VAL A 232 5.05 -21.71 1.35
CA VAL A 232 4.71 -21.26 2.70
C VAL A 232 5.77 -21.73 3.67
N SER A 233 6.25 -20.83 4.53
CA SER A 233 7.28 -21.12 5.53
C SER A 233 7.02 -20.40 6.84
N ARG A 234 7.78 -20.71 7.89
CA ARG A 234 7.83 -19.83 9.07
C ARG A 234 8.61 -18.57 8.75
N ALA A 235 8.11 -17.44 9.24
CA ALA A 235 8.86 -16.19 9.23
C ALA A 235 10.13 -16.34 10.09
N ALA A 236 11.20 -15.71 9.64
CA ALA A 236 12.50 -15.76 10.30
C ALA A 236 12.54 -14.84 11.54
#